data_4e55b1727cfe7a5c3abeb0f758b0a5db
#
_entry.id   4e55b1727cfe7a5c3abeb0f758b0a5db
#
_cell.length_a   1.000
_cell.length_b   1.000
_cell.length_c   1.000
_cell.angle_alpha   90.00
_cell.angle_beta   90.00
_cell.angle_gamma   90.00
#
_symmetry.space_group_name_H-M   'P 1'
#
loop_
_entity.id
_entity.type
_entity.pdbx_description
1 polymer ?
#
loop_
_entity_poly.entity_id
_entity_poly.type
_entity_poly.pdbx_seq_one_letter_code
_entity_poly.pdbx_strand_id
1 'polypeptide(L)'
;VWGDPAFDLAFCLNHLLLKCLWTPTATTDFLGCFDALADAYLTVVDWEPADALQQRAARLLPGLLLARVDGKSPVEYLTQDAQRQFVRGVARALLQRPVRRLADVKQAWRQGLAR
;
A
#
# COMPACT_ATOMS: atom_id res chain seq x y z
N VAL A 1 21.94 8.71 -6.08
CA VAL A 1 20.63 8.49 -5.49
C VAL A 1 20.60 7.11 -4.85
N TRP A 2 20.12 7.05 -3.65
CA TRP A 2 20.17 5.87 -2.83
C TRP A 2 18.89 5.04 -2.89
N GLY A 3 18.24 5.01 -4.01
CA GLY A 3 17.04 4.24 -4.22
C GLY A 3 15.98 5.03 -4.95
N ASP A 4 14.89 4.34 -5.28
CA ASP A 4 13.78 4.98 -5.98
C ASP A 4 12.84 5.61 -4.94
N PRO A 5 12.56 6.93 -5.03
CA PRO A 5 11.59 7.56 -4.14
C PRO A 5 10.22 6.89 -4.16
N ALA A 6 9.85 6.27 -5.28
CA ALA A 6 8.59 5.52 -5.36
C ALA A 6 8.58 4.34 -4.39
N PHE A 7 9.74 3.70 -4.16
CA PHE A 7 9.85 2.62 -3.17
C PHE A 7 9.59 3.14 -1.77
N ASP A 8 10.21 4.27 -1.41
CA ASP A 8 10.05 4.83 -0.08
C ASP A 8 8.58 5.19 0.19
N LEU A 9 7.93 5.82 -0.78
CA LEU A 9 6.51 6.17 -0.67
C LEU A 9 5.67 4.91 -0.53
N ALA A 10 5.86 3.92 -1.41
CA ALA A 10 5.11 2.68 -1.36
C ALA A 10 5.33 1.94 -0.04
N PHE A 11 6.57 1.93 0.46
CA PHE A 11 6.90 1.28 1.73
C PHE A 11 6.12 1.89 2.90
N CYS A 12 6.07 3.22 2.97
CA CYS A 12 5.28 3.90 4.02
C CYS A 12 3.80 3.63 3.87
N LEU A 13 3.29 3.68 2.64
CA LEU A 13 1.86 3.46 2.39
C LEU A 13 1.43 2.03 2.72
N ASN A 14 2.29 1.03 2.46
CA ASN A 14 1.93 -0.34 2.80
C ASN A 14 1.74 -0.53 4.30
N HIS A 15 2.52 0.16 5.12
CA HIS A 15 2.33 0.10 6.57
C HIS A 15 0.96 0.63 6.99
N LEU A 16 0.50 1.72 6.37
CA LEU A 16 -0.81 2.29 6.70
C LEU A 16 -1.94 1.32 6.33
N LEU A 17 -1.82 0.63 5.20
CA LEU A 17 -2.81 -0.37 4.81
C LEU A 17 -2.82 -1.54 5.79
N LEU A 18 -1.66 -2.08 6.13
CA LEU A 18 -1.55 -3.21 7.04
C LEU A 18 -2.08 -2.89 8.43
N LYS A 19 -1.89 -1.65 8.88
CA LYS A 19 -2.39 -1.22 10.19
C LYS A 19 -3.91 -1.25 10.28
N CYS A 20 -4.62 -1.15 9.16
CA CYS A 20 -6.08 -1.31 9.15
C CYS A 20 -6.50 -2.69 9.66
N LEU A 21 -5.68 -3.73 9.41
CA LEU A 21 -5.96 -5.07 9.90
C LEU A 21 -5.59 -5.22 11.37
N TRP A 22 -4.56 -4.51 11.82
CA TRP A 22 -4.12 -4.54 13.22
C TRP A 22 -5.12 -3.81 14.12
N THR A 23 -5.63 -2.66 13.67
CA THR A 23 -6.59 -1.85 14.42
C THR A 23 -7.75 -1.46 13.52
N PRO A 24 -8.71 -2.41 13.29
CA PRO A 24 -9.79 -2.14 12.32
C PRO A 24 -10.63 -0.92 12.63
N THR A 25 -10.78 -0.55 13.91
CA THR A 25 -11.55 0.63 14.31
C THR A 25 -10.91 1.94 13.84
N ALA A 26 -9.63 1.94 13.50
CA ALA A 26 -8.92 3.12 13.02
C ALA A 26 -8.75 3.13 11.49
N THR A 27 -9.45 2.26 10.76
CA THR A 27 -9.31 2.12 9.30
C THR A 27 -9.49 3.47 8.60
N THR A 28 -10.54 4.22 8.93
CA THR A 28 -10.79 5.52 8.29
C THR A 28 -9.62 6.47 8.50
N ASP A 29 -9.06 6.49 9.71
CA ASP A 29 -7.91 7.35 10.02
C ASP A 29 -6.67 6.94 9.24
N PHE A 30 -6.38 5.62 9.18
CA PHE A 30 -5.23 5.13 8.42
C PHE A 30 -5.36 5.42 6.93
N LEU A 31 -6.55 5.25 6.36
CA LEU A 31 -6.78 5.56 4.94
C LEU A 31 -6.70 7.06 4.68
N GLY A 32 -7.13 7.88 5.64
CA GLY A 32 -6.92 9.32 5.57
C GLY A 32 -5.44 9.70 5.57
N CYS A 33 -4.65 9.05 6.41
CA CYS A 33 -3.21 9.25 6.42
C CYS A 33 -2.56 8.78 5.10
N PHE A 34 -3.07 7.70 4.52
CA PHE A 34 -2.61 7.23 3.21
C PHE A 34 -2.77 8.35 2.17
N ASP A 35 -3.96 8.94 2.10
CA ASP A 35 -4.22 10.02 1.16
C ASP A 35 -3.34 11.24 1.42
N ALA A 36 -3.24 11.64 2.69
CA ALA A 36 -2.45 12.82 3.06
C ALA A 36 -0.97 12.65 2.73
N LEU A 37 -0.41 11.46 3.01
CA LEU A 37 0.99 11.18 2.72
C LEU A 37 1.24 11.14 1.21
N ALA A 38 0.37 10.46 0.46
CA ALA A 38 0.50 10.38 -0.98
C ALA A 38 0.41 11.77 -1.62
N ASP A 39 -0.58 12.56 -1.21
CA ASP A 39 -0.77 13.91 -1.77
C ASP A 39 0.40 14.83 -1.43
N ALA A 40 0.88 14.79 -0.19
CA ALA A 40 2.02 15.61 0.22
C ALA A 40 3.27 15.26 -0.58
N TYR A 41 3.53 13.96 -0.75
CA TYR A 41 4.71 13.51 -1.48
C TYR A 41 4.64 13.91 -2.95
N LEU A 42 3.49 13.68 -3.59
CA LEU A 42 3.32 13.99 -5.01
C LEU A 42 3.31 15.49 -5.28
N THR A 43 2.94 16.29 -4.28
CA THR A 43 2.94 17.76 -4.42
C THR A 43 4.36 18.32 -4.43
N VAL A 44 5.28 17.74 -3.66
CA VAL A 44 6.64 18.27 -3.54
C VAL A 44 7.62 17.69 -4.56
N VAL A 45 7.24 16.64 -5.30
CA VAL A 45 8.12 16.05 -6.28
C VAL A 45 8.32 16.99 -7.46
N ASP A 46 9.59 17.30 -7.79
CA ASP A 46 9.90 18.21 -8.89
C ASP A 46 10.98 17.66 -9.84
N TRP A 47 11.54 16.48 -9.53
CA TRP A 47 12.60 15.87 -10.32
C TRP A 47 12.09 14.94 -11.42
N GLU A 48 10.81 14.68 -11.45
CA GLU A 48 10.14 13.86 -12.46
C GLU A 48 8.65 14.16 -12.43
N PRO A 49 7.89 13.77 -13.48
CA PRO A 49 6.44 13.94 -13.45
C PRO A 49 5.82 13.16 -12.28
N ALA A 50 4.95 13.82 -11.54
CA ALA A 50 4.29 13.21 -10.38
C ALA A 50 3.54 11.94 -10.77
N ASP A 51 2.90 11.90 -11.93
CA ASP A 51 2.20 10.71 -12.41
C ASP A 51 3.12 9.52 -12.62
N ALA A 52 4.34 9.75 -13.10
CA ALA A 52 5.31 8.65 -13.28
C ALA A 52 5.72 8.06 -11.93
N LEU A 53 5.97 8.92 -10.95
CA LEU A 53 6.31 8.49 -9.59
C LEU A 53 5.15 7.72 -8.99
N GLN A 54 3.94 8.25 -9.11
CA GLN A 54 2.74 7.60 -8.59
C GLN A 54 2.53 6.22 -9.20
N GLN A 55 2.69 6.08 -10.51
CA GLN A 55 2.52 4.80 -11.19
C GLN A 55 3.50 3.76 -10.68
N ARG A 56 4.77 4.15 -10.47
CA ARG A 56 5.75 3.21 -9.92
C ARG A 56 5.42 2.80 -8.49
N ALA A 57 5.01 3.76 -7.66
CA ALA A 57 4.61 3.46 -6.28
C ALA A 57 3.40 2.52 -6.25
N ALA A 58 2.41 2.77 -7.10
CA ALA A 58 1.21 1.92 -7.17
C ALA A 58 1.55 0.49 -7.61
N ARG A 59 2.57 0.33 -8.46
CA ARG A 59 3.03 -1.00 -8.89
C ARG A 59 3.84 -1.71 -7.83
N LEU A 60 4.61 -0.98 -7.04
CA LEU A 60 5.43 -1.55 -5.98
C LEU A 60 4.61 -2.01 -4.78
N LEU A 61 3.51 -1.32 -4.48
CA LEU A 61 2.72 -1.58 -3.28
C LEU A 61 2.26 -3.02 -3.13
N PRO A 62 1.67 -3.66 -4.16
CA PRO A 62 1.22 -5.05 -4.01
C PRO A 62 2.36 -6.01 -3.68
N GLY A 63 3.51 -5.84 -4.30
CA GLY A 63 4.68 -6.66 -4.00
C GLY A 63 5.17 -6.48 -2.58
N LEU A 64 5.15 -5.24 -2.07
CA LEU A 64 5.54 -4.96 -0.69
C LEU A 64 4.55 -5.57 0.29
N LEU A 65 3.24 -5.51 -0.01
CA LEU A 65 2.23 -6.16 0.83
C LEU A 65 2.47 -7.67 0.92
N LEU A 66 2.75 -8.33 -0.21
CA LEU A 66 3.09 -9.75 -0.20
C LEU A 66 4.34 -10.05 0.60
N ALA A 67 5.38 -9.22 0.43
CA ALA A 67 6.63 -9.41 1.15
C ALA A 67 6.44 -9.33 2.66
N ARG A 68 5.50 -8.52 3.12
CA ARG A 68 5.22 -8.36 4.55
C ARG A 68 4.47 -9.55 5.15
N VAL A 69 3.85 -10.39 4.36
CA VAL A 69 3.16 -11.60 4.86
C VAL A 69 3.88 -12.89 4.48
N ASP A 70 4.56 -12.92 3.34
CA ASP A 70 5.21 -14.12 2.80
C ASP A 70 6.73 -14.01 2.72
N GLY A 71 7.30 -12.83 2.98
CA GLY A 71 8.73 -12.59 2.89
C GLY A 71 9.50 -13.04 4.11
N LYS A 72 10.80 -12.75 4.11
CA LYS A 72 11.73 -13.14 5.20
C LYS A 72 11.45 -12.40 6.50
N SER A 73 10.84 -11.22 6.43
CA SER A 73 10.55 -10.39 7.60
C SER A 73 9.08 -10.03 7.61
N PRO A 74 8.21 -11.00 7.92
CA PRO A 74 6.77 -10.71 7.98
C PRO A 74 6.45 -9.75 9.12
N VAL A 75 5.36 -9.00 8.97
CA VAL A 75 4.91 -8.11 10.04
C VAL A 75 4.40 -8.94 11.22
N GLU A 76 4.89 -8.60 12.40
CA GLU A 76 4.63 -9.39 13.61
C GLU A 76 3.19 -9.27 14.10
N TYR A 77 2.54 -8.15 13.82
CA TYR A 77 1.19 -7.91 14.32
C TYR A 77 0.10 -8.58 13.48
N LEU A 78 0.44 -9.19 12.33
CA LEU A 78 -0.53 -9.97 11.55
C LEU A 78 -0.42 -11.44 11.95
N THR A 79 -1.07 -11.79 13.05
CA THR A 79 -0.96 -13.12 13.66
C THR A 79 -2.01 -14.11 13.18
N GLN A 80 -3.10 -13.65 12.56
CA GLN A 80 -4.20 -14.51 12.12
C GLN A 80 -4.06 -14.84 10.64
N ASP A 81 -4.33 -16.10 10.29
CA ASP A 81 -4.28 -16.55 8.91
C ASP A 81 -5.26 -15.79 8.02
N ALA A 82 -6.44 -15.46 8.54
CA ALA A 82 -7.44 -14.73 7.78
C ALA A 82 -6.89 -13.37 7.33
N GLN A 83 -6.14 -12.70 8.20
CA GLN A 83 -5.50 -11.42 7.87
C GLN A 83 -4.48 -11.59 6.75
N ARG A 84 -3.61 -12.60 6.87
CA ARG A 84 -2.59 -12.86 5.85
C ARG A 84 -3.22 -13.24 4.51
N GLN A 85 -4.29 -14.07 4.54
CA GLN A 85 -4.99 -14.45 3.32
C GLN A 85 -5.67 -13.25 2.65
N PHE A 86 -6.21 -12.33 3.45
CA PHE A 86 -6.77 -11.10 2.93
C PHE A 86 -5.71 -10.29 2.17
N VAL A 87 -4.54 -10.08 2.79
CA VAL A 87 -3.45 -9.33 2.16
C VAL A 87 -3.02 -10.01 0.85
N ARG A 88 -2.85 -11.34 0.88
CA ARG A 88 -2.48 -12.09 -0.33
C ARG A 88 -3.50 -11.93 -1.45
N GLY A 89 -4.78 -11.97 -1.11
CA GLY A 89 -5.84 -11.83 -2.09
C GLY A 89 -5.83 -10.48 -2.77
N VAL A 90 -5.76 -9.40 -2.01
CA VAL A 90 -5.72 -8.05 -2.57
C VAL A 90 -4.44 -7.83 -3.37
N ALA A 91 -3.29 -8.23 -2.81
CA ALA A 91 -2.01 -8.03 -3.48
C ALA A 91 -1.93 -8.78 -4.80
N ARG A 92 -2.38 -10.05 -4.84
CA ARG A 92 -2.36 -10.84 -6.06
C ARG A 92 -3.29 -10.26 -7.13
N ALA A 93 -4.48 -9.79 -6.72
CA ALA A 93 -5.41 -9.17 -7.66
C ALA A 93 -4.78 -7.93 -8.30
N LEU A 94 -4.11 -7.10 -7.50
CA LEU A 94 -3.43 -5.90 -8.01
C LEU A 94 -2.21 -6.23 -8.87
N LEU A 95 -1.51 -7.34 -8.60
CA LEU A 95 -0.41 -7.77 -9.44
C LEU A 95 -0.90 -8.28 -10.79
N GLN A 96 -2.06 -8.94 -10.83
CA GLN A 96 -2.65 -9.43 -12.06
C GLN A 96 -3.27 -8.31 -12.89
N ARG A 97 -3.80 -7.28 -12.23
CA ARG A 97 -4.41 -6.11 -12.88
C ARG A 97 -3.83 -4.85 -12.25
N PRO A 98 -2.61 -4.46 -12.66
CA PRO A 98 -1.96 -3.30 -12.07
C PRO A 98 -2.75 -2.02 -12.30
N VAL A 99 -2.74 -1.17 -11.28
CA VAL A 99 -3.36 0.15 -11.36
C VAL A 99 -2.28 1.22 -11.40
N ARG A 100 -2.63 2.40 -11.89
CA ARG A 100 -1.69 3.50 -12.06
C ARG A 100 -1.73 4.52 -10.93
N ARG A 101 -2.83 4.55 -10.18
CA ARG A 101 -3.04 5.54 -9.13
C ARG A 101 -3.04 4.89 -7.77
N LEU A 102 -2.45 5.59 -6.81
CA LEU A 102 -2.46 5.14 -5.42
C LEU A 102 -3.88 5.10 -4.86
N ALA A 103 -4.74 6.01 -5.28
CA ALA A 103 -6.15 5.99 -4.89
C ALA A 103 -6.84 4.68 -5.28
N ASP A 104 -6.45 4.08 -6.42
CA ASP A 104 -7.02 2.82 -6.87
C ASP A 104 -6.53 1.64 -6.02
N VAL A 105 -5.27 1.69 -5.55
CA VAL A 105 -4.76 0.71 -4.60
C VAL A 105 -5.56 0.79 -3.29
N LYS A 106 -5.74 2.00 -2.77
CA LYS A 106 -6.52 2.22 -1.56
C LYS A 106 -7.95 1.73 -1.73
N GLN A 107 -8.56 1.99 -2.88
CA GLN A 107 -9.93 1.58 -3.14
C GLN A 107 -10.08 0.06 -3.18
N ALA A 108 -9.13 -0.64 -3.81
CA ALA A 108 -9.12 -2.10 -3.81
C ALA A 108 -9.02 -2.66 -2.39
N TRP A 109 -8.19 -2.05 -1.56
CA TRP A 109 -8.04 -2.42 -0.16
C TRP A 109 -9.35 -2.22 0.60
N ARG A 110 -9.95 -1.03 0.44
CA ARG A 110 -11.21 -0.68 1.10
C ARG A 110 -12.34 -1.63 0.70
N GLN A 111 -12.45 -1.94 -0.58
CA GLN A 111 -13.47 -2.86 -1.07
C GLN A 111 -13.28 -4.26 -0.50
N GLY A 112 -12.04 -4.71 -0.38
CA GLY A 112 -11.72 -5.98 0.25
C GLY A 112 -12.15 -6.02 1.72
N LEU A 113 -11.90 -4.93 2.45
CA LEU A 113 -12.28 -4.85 3.87
C LEU A 113 -13.80 -4.87 4.07
N ALA A 114 -14.55 -4.39 3.10
CA ALA A 114 -16.01 -4.31 3.19
C ALA A 114 -16.72 -5.66 2.94
N ARG A 115 -15.97 -6.67 2.47
CA ARG A 115 -16.54 -7.99 2.16
C ARG A 115 -16.66 -8.90 3.37
#